data_fb9b233dbc1916f6293bd0e99ff57d1d
#
_entry.id   fb9b233dbc1916f6293bd0e99ff57d1d
#
_cell.length_a   1.000
_cell.length_b   1.000
_cell.length_c   1.000
_cell.angle_alpha   90.00
_cell.angle_beta   90.00
_cell.angle_gamma   90.00
#
_symmetry.space_group_name_H-M   'P 1'
#
loop_
_entity.id
_entity.type
_entity.pdbx_description
1 polymer ?
#
loop_
_entity_poly.entity_id
_entity_poly.type
_entity_poly.pdbx_seq_one_letter_code
_entity_poly.pdbx_strand_id
1 'polypeptide(L)'
;MRLLIIHLLFLVSMCLCSSCNDTECKHIASNGVYYWKTILELDSNDYHFMNRHEVERIYLRMFDVAIEEPATSFEAVVPNASLQMSHSNDSNRAVINYLHSKQVIPVVYITIEALKAAQGHEEQLARQIVERVRRMCSYHELPNVVGLQIDCDWTVSTELSYFALCDSARSQIAQKKLPWALSSTIRLHQLSREAPPVDYGVLMVYNTGDFSDPDAQNSIISLDDVKPYLKHLDNYPLHLDVAYPTYSWQLLFSDRQFVGLLNGVNVADTTCFATSGKNSYRALCNMCYQNKFISKDDIIRAENSDFSEIMAVKNAIERRLHKRAHNNILYHLDQQNLSKYTADEIDKIYSTVKSH
;
A
#
# COMPACT_ATOMS: atom_id res chain seq x y z
N MET A 1 5.19 45.30 51.73
CA MET A 1 3.91 45.02 51.04
C MET A 1 4.01 45.11 49.50
N ARG A 2 4.69 46.10 48.90
CA ARG A 2 4.84 46.20 47.43
C ARG A 2 5.71 45.10 46.78
N LEU A 3 6.73 44.58 47.46
CA LEU A 3 7.59 43.51 46.91
C LEU A 3 6.89 42.14 46.88
N LEU A 4 5.97 41.84 47.81
CA LEU A 4 5.23 40.58 47.84
C LEU A 4 4.19 40.47 46.70
N ILE A 5 3.61 41.61 46.32
CA ILE A 5 2.62 41.67 45.23
C ILE A 5 3.28 41.47 43.87
N ILE A 6 4.53 41.92 43.68
CA ILE A 6 5.27 41.72 42.41
C ILE A 6 5.68 40.25 42.23
N HIS A 7 6.05 39.55 43.30
CA HIS A 7 6.37 38.12 43.25
C HIS A 7 5.12 37.26 43.01
N LEU A 8 3.96 37.65 43.54
CA LEU A 8 2.71 36.93 43.29
C LEU A 8 2.21 37.10 41.86
N LEU A 9 2.39 38.29 41.26
CA LEU A 9 2.06 38.56 39.86
C LEU A 9 3.01 37.82 38.88
N PHE A 10 4.28 37.62 39.24
CA PHE A 10 5.23 36.85 38.42
C PHE A 10 4.96 35.34 38.49
N LEU A 11 4.51 34.82 39.65
CA LEU A 11 4.14 33.41 39.80
C LEU A 11 2.81 33.08 39.06
N VAL A 12 1.84 34.00 39.01
CA VAL A 12 0.60 33.82 38.27
C VAL A 12 0.81 33.95 36.78
N SER A 13 1.81 34.75 36.31
CA SER A 13 2.16 34.86 34.90
C SER A 13 2.91 33.59 34.37
N MET A 14 3.59 32.85 35.25
CA MET A 14 4.26 31.60 34.88
C MET A 14 3.33 30.38 34.76
N CYS A 15 2.13 30.44 35.39
CA CYS A 15 1.14 29.35 35.30
C CYS A 15 0.19 29.48 34.11
N LEU A 16 0.29 30.53 33.30
CA LEU A 16 -0.61 30.75 32.15
C LEU A 16 0.03 30.31 30.80
N CYS A 17 1.27 29.83 30.80
CA CYS A 17 1.94 29.39 29.56
C CYS A 17 2.01 27.85 29.39
N SER A 18 1.27 27.07 30.17
CA SER A 18 1.20 25.61 30.04
C SER A 18 -0.19 25.13 29.63
N SER A 19 -0.86 25.87 28.77
CA SER A 19 -1.94 25.30 27.98
C SER A 19 -1.37 24.94 26.62
N CYS A 20 -0.62 23.84 26.57
CA CYS A 20 -0.56 23.06 25.35
C CYS A 20 -2.01 22.63 25.06
N ASN A 21 -2.68 23.37 24.23
CA ASN A 21 -3.81 22.81 23.49
C ASN A 21 -3.21 21.72 22.63
N ASP A 22 -3.20 20.48 23.12
CA ASP A 22 -3.36 19.31 22.30
C ASP A 22 -4.74 19.46 21.62
N THR A 23 -4.78 20.25 20.57
CA THR A 23 -5.76 20.04 19.52
C THR A 23 -5.39 18.67 18.96
N GLU A 24 -5.92 17.60 19.58
CA GLU A 24 -6.13 16.36 18.87
C GLU A 24 -6.83 16.75 17.56
N CYS A 25 -6.05 16.85 16.51
CA CYS A 25 -6.59 16.91 15.17
C CYS A 25 -7.40 15.62 15.06
N LYS A 26 -8.73 15.70 15.23
CA LYS A 26 -9.63 14.57 15.08
C LYS A 26 -9.36 14.05 13.68
N HIS A 27 -8.59 12.98 13.58
CA HIS A 27 -8.36 12.29 12.34
C HIS A 27 -9.73 11.75 11.89
N ILE A 28 -10.37 12.45 10.95
CA ILE A 28 -11.60 11.97 10.35
C ILE A 28 -11.16 10.84 9.44
N ALA A 29 -11.58 9.62 9.76
CA ALA A 29 -11.31 8.46 8.93
C ALA A 29 -11.87 8.70 7.51
N SER A 30 -11.07 8.46 6.51
CA SER A 30 -11.43 8.63 5.12
C SER A 30 -11.11 7.35 4.33
N ASN A 31 -11.90 7.06 3.31
CA ASN A 31 -11.69 5.92 2.44
C ASN A 31 -10.55 6.21 1.45
N GLY A 32 -9.71 5.23 1.24
CA GLY A 32 -8.58 5.33 0.31
C GLY A 32 -8.57 4.21 -0.73
N VAL A 33 -7.89 4.44 -1.82
CA VAL A 33 -7.63 3.43 -2.84
C VAL A 33 -6.23 3.58 -3.42
N TYR A 34 -5.58 2.45 -3.71
CA TYR A 34 -4.36 2.44 -4.50
C TYR A 34 -4.69 2.46 -5.99
N TYR A 35 -3.97 3.27 -6.75
CA TYR A 35 -3.91 3.20 -8.20
C TYR A 35 -2.54 2.66 -8.60
N TRP A 36 -2.49 1.41 -9.05
CA TRP A 36 -1.22 0.68 -9.24
C TRP A 36 -0.86 0.44 -10.70
N LYS A 37 -1.63 1.01 -11.64
CA LYS A 37 -1.33 0.97 -13.08
C LYS A 37 -0.25 1.99 -13.44
N THR A 38 0.49 1.73 -14.52
CA THR A 38 1.53 2.64 -15.04
C THR A 38 0.98 3.73 -15.96
N ILE A 39 -0.25 3.59 -16.43
CA ILE A 39 -0.94 4.64 -17.21
C ILE A 39 -2.08 5.16 -16.32
N LEU A 40 -2.08 6.47 -16.06
CA LEU A 40 -3.16 7.11 -15.31
C LEU A 40 -4.35 7.38 -16.25
N GLU A 41 -5.33 6.54 -16.12
CA GLU A 41 -6.57 6.60 -16.89
C GLU A 41 -7.73 6.14 -15.99
N LEU A 42 -8.75 6.96 -15.87
CA LEU A 42 -9.96 6.66 -15.10
C LEU A 42 -11.16 6.68 -16.04
N ASP A 43 -11.97 5.64 -15.97
CA ASP A 43 -13.22 5.56 -16.72
C ASP A 43 -14.45 5.96 -15.88
N SER A 44 -15.63 5.92 -16.48
CA SER A 44 -16.88 6.26 -15.80
C SER A 44 -17.18 5.37 -14.59
N ASN A 45 -16.74 4.10 -14.62
CA ASN A 45 -16.96 3.16 -13.53
C ASN A 45 -16.03 3.47 -12.37
N ASP A 46 -14.77 3.90 -12.65
CA ASP A 46 -13.82 4.34 -11.63
C ASP A 46 -14.35 5.57 -10.89
N TYR A 47 -14.84 6.58 -11.63
CA TYR A 47 -15.47 7.76 -11.02
C TYR A 47 -16.73 7.39 -10.20
N HIS A 48 -17.59 6.53 -10.75
CA HIS A 48 -18.79 6.09 -10.04
C HIS A 48 -18.44 5.35 -8.75
N PHE A 49 -17.48 4.42 -8.80
CA PHE A 49 -17.00 3.68 -7.64
C PHE A 49 -16.47 4.62 -6.56
N MET A 50 -15.54 5.49 -6.91
CA MET A 50 -14.92 6.40 -5.95
C MET A 50 -15.92 7.39 -5.34
N ASN A 51 -16.89 7.87 -6.11
CA ASN A 51 -17.93 8.77 -5.60
C ASN A 51 -18.93 8.04 -4.70
N ARG A 52 -19.37 6.83 -5.11
CA ARG A 52 -20.32 6.02 -4.34
C ARG A 52 -19.77 5.66 -2.97
N HIS A 53 -18.50 5.29 -2.90
CA HIS A 53 -17.86 4.80 -1.68
C HIS A 53 -17.05 5.89 -0.97
N GLU A 54 -17.31 7.16 -1.28
CA GLU A 54 -16.70 8.33 -0.61
C GLU A 54 -15.17 8.21 -0.49
N VAL A 55 -14.52 7.77 -1.59
CA VAL A 55 -13.06 7.67 -1.65
C VAL A 55 -12.47 9.06 -1.69
N GLU A 56 -11.72 9.43 -0.65
CA GLU A 56 -11.08 10.75 -0.50
C GLU A 56 -9.59 10.73 -0.82
N ARG A 57 -8.92 9.58 -0.65
CA ARG A 57 -7.48 9.42 -0.80
C ARG A 57 -7.13 8.50 -1.94
N ILE A 58 -6.21 8.95 -2.79
CA ILE A 58 -5.69 8.14 -3.90
C ILE A 58 -4.18 8.00 -3.73
N TYR A 59 -3.75 6.76 -3.47
CA TYR A 59 -2.35 6.37 -3.40
C TYR A 59 -1.88 6.02 -4.82
N LEU A 60 -1.19 6.97 -5.46
CA LEU A 60 -0.85 6.90 -6.87
C LEU A 60 0.59 6.42 -7.06
N ARG A 61 0.76 5.20 -7.64
CA ARG A 61 2.09 4.70 -7.99
C ARG A 61 2.75 5.61 -9.01
N MET A 62 3.91 6.18 -8.65
CA MET A 62 4.63 7.11 -9.53
C MET A 62 5.71 6.39 -10.35
N PHE A 63 6.52 5.60 -9.70
CA PHE A 63 7.57 4.78 -10.31
C PHE A 63 8.12 3.79 -9.31
N ASP A 64 8.87 2.82 -9.81
CA ASP A 64 9.66 1.91 -9.00
C ASP A 64 11.12 2.36 -8.99
N VAL A 65 11.81 2.09 -7.91
CA VAL A 65 13.27 2.18 -7.80
C VAL A 65 13.79 0.74 -7.85
N ALA A 66 14.46 0.41 -8.91
CA ALA A 66 14.99 -0.93 -9.18
C ALA A 66 16.47 -0.86 -9.54
N ILE A 67 17.12 -2.00 -9.61
CA ILE A 67 18.49 -2.10 -10.10
C ILE A 67 18.49 -2.59 -11.54
N GLU A 68 19.35 -2.03 -12.38
CA GLU A 68 19.56 -2.51 -13.75
C GLU A 68 20.53 -3.68 -13.71
N GLU A 69 19.99 -4.88 -13.90
CA GLU A 69 20.80 -6.11 -13.87
C GLU A 69 21.77 -6.22 -15.06
N PRO A 70 22.95 -6.82 -14.88
CA PRO A 70 23.41 -7.59 -13.70
C PRO A 70 24.19 -6.78 -12.66
N ALA A 71 24.11 -5.46 -12.66
CA ALA A 71 24.86 -4.61 -11.74
C ALA A 71 24.35 -4.71 -10.30
N THR A 72 25.22 -4.38 -9.33
CA THR A 72 24.89 -4.38 -7.90
C THR A 72 25.29 -3.06 -7.21
N SER A 73 25.80 -2.08 -7.97
CA SER A 73 26.24 -0.79 -7.44
C SER A 73 25.13 0.26 -7.46
N PHE A 74 25.31 1.33 -6.70
CA PHE A 74 24.33 2.42 -6.62
C PHE A 74 24.12 3.13 -7.96
N GLU A 75 25.11 3.16 -8.84
CA GLU A 75 25.01 3.78 -10.17
C GLU A 75 24.00 3.06 -11.08
N ALA A 76 23.71 1.79 -10.79
CA ALA A 76 22.71 1.00 -11.51
C ALA A 76 21.30 1.09 -10.90
N VAL A 77 21.11 1.86 -9.81
CA VAL A 77 19.79 2.12 -9.24
C VAL A 77 19.05 3.13 -10.10
N VAL A 78 17.99 2.69 -10.73
CA VAL A 78 17.25 3.46 -11.73
C VAL A 78 15.75 3.50 -11.43
N PRO A 79 15.05 4.57 -11.85
CA PRO A 79 13.59 4.58 -11.85
C PRO A 79 13.06 3.70 -12.98
N ASN A 80 12.10 2.85 -12.67
CA ASN A 80 11.41 1.94 -13.59
C ASN A 80 9.89 2.12 -13.51
N ALA A 81 9.13 1.57 -14.45
CA ALA A 81 7.66 1.57 -14.45
C ALA A 81 7.04 2.94 -14.13
N SER A 82 7.61 4.01 -14.66
CA SER A 82 7.16 5.39 -14.39
C SER A 82 5.74 5.63 -14.89
N LEU A 83 4.94 6.29 -14.05
CA LEU A 83 3.58 6.71 -14.39
C LEU A 83 3.59 7.57 -15.65
N GLN A 84 2.67 7.27 -16.55
CA GLN A 84 2.38 8.03 -17.76
C GLN A 84 0.92 8.48 -17.75
N MET A 85 0.63 9.58 -18.41
CA MET A 85 -0.75 9.99 -18.68
C MET A 85 -1.26 9.23 -19.91
N SER A 86 -2.58 9.09 -20.01
CA SER A 86 -3.24 8.56 -21.22
C SER A 86 -2.84 9.37 -22.47
N HIS A 87 -2.95 8.75 -23.64
CA HIS A 87 -2.69 9.43 -24.92
C HIS A 87 -3.77 10.47 -25.29
N SER A 88 -4.92 10.46 -24.60
CA SER A 88 -6.01 11.42 -24.82
C SER A 88 -5.88 12.64 -23.93
N ASN A 89 -5.71 13.82 -24.51
CA ASN A 89 -5.66 15.09 -23.76
C ASN A 89 -6.98 15.38 -23.00
N ASP A 90 -8.13 15.03 -23.59
CA ASP A 90 -9.43 15.26 -22.93
C ASP A 90 -9.61 14.31 -21.73
N SER A 91 -9.19 13.05 -21.87
CA SER A 91 -9.15 12.09 -20.76
C SER A 91 -8.25 12.58 -19.63
N ASN A 92 -7.04 13.04 -19.95
CA ASN A 92 -6.10 13.58 -18.97
C ASN A 92 -6.68 14.76 -18.20
N ARG A 93 -7.30 15.71 -18.91
CA ARG A 93 -7.95 16.88 -18.29
C ARG A 93 -9.10 16.47 -17.36
N ALA A 94 -9.92 15.50 -17.76
CA ALA A 94 -11.00 14.96 -16.94
C ALA A 94 -10.45 14.34 -15.64
N VAL A 95 -9.40 13.52 -15.74
CA VAL A 95 -8.72 12.91 -14.58
C VAL A 95 -8.17 13.99 -13.65
N ILE A 96 -7.42 14.95 -14.15
CA ILE A 96 -6.83 16.04 -13.34
C ILE A 96 -7.92 16.86 -12.65
N ASN A 97 -8.98 17.22 -13.38
CA ASN A 97 -10.13 17.93 -12.79
C ASN A 97 -10.80 17.13 -11.66
N TYR A 98 -10.94 15.82 -11.82
CA TYR A 98 -11.48 14.97 -10.78
C TYR A 98 -10.58 14.91 -9.54
N LEU A 99 -9.28 14.79 -9.75
CA LEU A 99 -8.30 14.73 -8.67
C LEU A 99 -8.23 16.02 -7.82
N HIS A 100 -8.75 17.17 -8.33
CA HIS A 100 -8.87 18.38 -7.50
C HIS A 100 -9.75 18.21 -6.25
N SER A 101 -10.69 17.27 -6.28
CA SER A 101 -11.55 16.95 -5.13
C SER A 101 -10.97 15.87 -4.20
N LYS A 102 -9.79 15.33 -4.51
CA LYS A 102 -9.17 14.19 -3.80
C LYS A 102 -7.82 14.58 -3.21
N GLN A 103 -7.40 13.83 -2.18
CA GLN A 103 -6.04 13.89 -1.65
C GLN A 103 -5.17 12.91 -2.43
N VAL A 104 -4.14 13.39 -3.10
CA VAL A 104 -3.22 12.55 -3.88
C VAL A 104 -1.97 12.28 -3.06
N ILE A 105 -1.64 11.01 -2.91
CA ILE A 105 -0.43 10.53 -2.23
C ILE A 105 0.42 9.76 -3.24
N PRO A 106 1.44 10.40 -3.84
CA PRO A 106 2.46 9.70 -4.62
C PRO A 106 3.08 8.53 -3.87
N VAL A 107 3.20 7.38 -4.54
CA VAL A 107 3.83 6.17 -4.00
C VAL A 107 5.04 5.81 -4.83
N VAL A 108 6.16 5.54 -4.18
CA VAL A 108 7.40 5.05 -4.80
C VAL A 108 7.70 3.68 -4.21
N TYR A 109 7.71 2.66 -5.06
CA TYR A 109 8.13 1.32 -4.68
C TYR A 109 9.64 1.18 -4.82
N ILE A 110 10.30 0.59 -3.83
CA ILE A 110 11.74 0.36 -3.82
C ILE A 110 11.99 -1.13 -3.66
N THR A 111 12.65 -1.75 -4.64
CA THR A 111 13.04 -3.15 -4.52
C THR A 111 14.10 -3.34 -3.44
N ILE A 112 14.13 -4.52 -2.83
CA ILE A 112 15.15 -4.85 -1.80
C ILE A 112 16.57 -4.75 -2.38
N GLU A 113 16.75 -5.17 -3.63
CA GLU A 113 18.03 -5.12 -4.34
C GLU A 113 18.49 -3.68 -4.53
N ALA A 114 17.60 -2.78 -4.94
CA ALA A 114 17.91 -1.35 -5.07
C ALA A 114 18.25 -0.71 -3.71
N LEU A 115 17.53 -1.06 -2.65
CA LEU A 115 17.83 -0.59 -1.31
C LEU A 115 19.19 -1.09 -0.81
N LYS A 116 19.55 -2.34 -1.07
CA LYS A 116 20.87 -2.89 -0.76
C LYS A 116 21.99 -2.18 -1.53
N ALA A 117 21.78 -1.92 -2.82
CA ALA A 117 22.75 -1.21 -3.66
C ALA A 117 22.91 0.27 -3.24
N ALA A 118 21.88 0.85 -2.61
CA ALA A 118 21.91 2.22 -2.11
C ALA A 118 22.51 2.35 -0.70
N GLN A 119 22.99 1.28 -0.09
CA GLN A 119 23.60 1.33 1.24
C GLN A 119 24.81 2.28 1.25
N GLY A 120 24.80 3.27 2.16
CA GLY A 120 25.77 4.37 2.22
C GLY A 120 25.48 5.54 1.27
N HIS A 121 24.40 5.44 0.45
CA HIS A 121 23.94 6.48 -0.48
C HIS A 121 22.48 6.90 -0.22
N GLU A 122 21.94 6.61 0.97
CA GLU A 122 20.52 6.80 1.31
C GLU A 122 20.09 8.26 1.16
N GLU A 123 20.94 9.21 1.58
CA GLU A 123 20.66 10.65 1.41
C GLU A 123 20.54 11.03 -0.06
N GLN A 124 21.45 10.53 -0.89
CA GLN A 124 21.44 10.79 -2.33
C GLN A 124 20.19 10.20 -2.99
N LEU A 125 19.83 8.96 -2.65
CA LEU A 125 18.64 8.31 -3.15
C LEU A 125 17.36 9.06 -2.72
N ALA A 126 17.25 9.43 -1.44
CA ALA A 126 16.12 10.20 -0.93
C ALA A 126 15.94 11.53 -1.67
N ARG A 127 17.03 12.26 -1.89
CA ARG A 127 17.01 13.51 -2.68
C ARG A 127 16.54 13.28 -4.10
N GLN A 128 17.00 12.21 -4.76
CA GLN A 128 16.59 11.86 -6.12
C GLN A 128 15.10 11.50 -6.17
N ILE A 129 14.61 10.69 -5.22
CA ILE A 129 13.19 10.30 -5.12
C ILE A 129 12.31 11.53 -4.93
N VAL A 130 12.55 12.34 -3.90
CA VAL A 130 11.71 13.51 -3.58
C VAL A 130 11.70 14.50 -4.75
N GLU A 131 12.85 14.75 -5.37
CA GLU A 131 12.93 15.67 -6.51
C GLU A 131 12.21 15.12 -7.74
N ARG A 132 12.35 13.82 -8.03
CA ARG A 132 11.65 13.18 -9.15
C ARG A 132 10.14 13.21 -8.95
N VAL A 133 9.63 12.84 -7.77
CA VAL A 133 8.20 12.91 -7.45
C VAL A 133 7.69 14.34 -7.64
N ARG A 134 8.39 15.34 -7.09
CA ARG A 134 8.02 16.75 -7.23
C ARG A 134 7.91 17.19 -8.70
N ARG A 135 8.91 16.81 -9.51
CA ARG A 135 8.92 17.14 -10.96
C ARG A 135 7.79 16.42 -11.70
N MET A 136 7.54 15.14 -11.40
CA MET A 136 6.45 14.40 -12.03
C MET A 136 5.08 14.97 -11.64
N CYS A 137 4.86 15.31 -10.37
CA CYS A 137 3.63 15.97 -9.94
C CYS A 137 3.41 17.29 -10.69
N SER A 138 4.47 18.11 -10.83
CA SER A 138 4.40 19.36 -11.58
C SER A 138 4.16 19.13 -13.09
N TYR A 139 4.86 18.16 -13.68
CA TYR A 139 4.74 17.85 -15.11
C TYR A 139 3.35 17.32 -15.50
N HIS A 140 2.77 16.47 -14.64
CA HIS A 140 1.43 15.91 -14.85
C HIS A 140 0.32 16.80 -14.26
N GLU A 141 0.66 17.97 -13.73
CA GLU A 141 -0.30 18.92 -13.13
C GLU A 141 -1.15 18.28 -12.01
N LEU A 142 -0.58 17.34 -11.24
CA LEU A 142 -1.31 16.64 -10.19
C LEU A 142 -1.70 17.61 -9.07
N PRO A 143 -3.00 17.77 -8.78
CA PRO A 143 -3.47 18.67 -7.73
C PRO A 143 -3.43 17.98 -6.36
N ASN A 144 -3.56 18.78 -5.30
CA ASN A 144 -3.79 18.29 -3.93
C ASN A 144 -2.84 17.18 -3.47
N VAL A 145 -1.55 17.28 -3.82
CA VAL A 145 -0.53 16.35 -3.35
C VAL A 145 -0.26 16.63 -1.87
N VAL A 146 -0.71 15.72 -1.00
CA VAL A 146 -0.68 15.90 0.47
C VAL A 146 0.39 15.06 1.16
N GLY A 147 1.05 14.15 0.44
CA GLY A 147 2.04 13.26 1.03
C GLY A 147 2.95 12.61 0.01
N LEU A 148 3.91 11.85 0.51
CA LEU A 148 4.75 10.88 -0.20
C LEU A 148 4.73 9.58 0.57
N GLN A 149 4.49 8.46 -0.10
CA GLN A 149 4.62 7.13 0.48
C GLN A 149 5.82 6.40 -0.11
N ILE A 150 6.64 5.83 0.75
CA ILE A 150 7.70 4.89 0.35
C ILE A 150 7.21 3.48 0.63
N ASP A 151 7.15 2.67 -0.42
CA ASP A 151 6.78 1.26 -0.35
C ASP A 151 8.05 0.41 -0.50
N CYS A 152 8.38 -0.38 0.53
CA CYS A 152 9.52 -1.28 0.50
C CYS A 152 9.32 -2.47 1.44
N ASP A 153 9.60 -3.67 0.94
CA ASP A 153 9.58 -4.90 1.74
C ASP A 153 10.89 -5.09 2.52
N TRP A 154 11.34 -4.04 3.20
CA TRP A 154 12.60 -4.06 3.95
C TRP A 154 12.61 -5.20 5.00
N THR A 155 13.80 -5.73 5.21
CA THR A 155 14.06 -6.87 6.11
C THR A 155 15.04 -6.47 7.20
N VAL A 156 15.31 -7.37 8.14
CA VAL A 156 16.32 -7.15 9.18
C VAL A 156 17.65 -6.65 8.63
N SER A 157 18.08 -7.16 7.48
CA SER A 157 19.36 -6.80 6.87
C SER A 157 19.38 -5.43 6.19
N THR A 158 18.20 -4.85 5.89
CA THR A 158 18.05 -3.56 5.20
C THR A 158 17.34 -2.51 6.04
N GLU A 159 16.96 -2.82 7.28
CA GLU A 159 16.23 -1.95 8.20
C GLU A 159 16.92 -0.59 8.42
N LEU A 160 18.20 -0.62 8.77
CA LEU A 160 18.97 0.60 9.03
C LEU A 160 19.09 1.50 7.80
N SER A 161 19.32 0.90 6.63
CA SER A 161 19.38 1.65 5.37
C SER A 161 18.01 2.23 5.01
N TYR A 162 16.93 1.45 5.22
CA TYR A 162 15.58 1.96 5.00
C TYR A 162 15.23 3.13 5.91
N PHE A 163 15.59 3.06 7.19
CA PHE A 163 15.33 4.14 8.15
C PHE A 163 16.13 5.40 7.82
N ALA A 164 17.41 5.25 7.46
CA ALA A 164 18.24 6.36 6.99
C ALA A 164 17.68 7.04 5.73
N LEU A 165 17.12 6.23 4.80
CA LEU A 165 16.42 6.73 3.62
C LEU A 165 15.18 7.54 4.01
N CYS A 166 14.34 7.05 4.95
CA CYS A 166 13.15 7.74 5.43
C CYS A 166 13.48 9.07 6.11
N ASP A 167 14.49 9.10 7.00
CA ASP A 167 14.95 10.33 7.65
C ASP A 167 15.46 11.36 6.64
N SER A 168 16.21 10.88 5.65
CA SER A 168 16.72 11.73 4.57
C SER A 168 15.59 12.27 3.71
N ALA A 169 14.58 11.45 3.38
CA ALA A 169 13.39 11.88 2.63
C ALA A 169 12.60 12.95 3.39
N ARG A 170 12.40 12.76 4.70
CA ARG A 170 11.76 13.76 5.59
C ARG A 170 12.52 15.08 5.57
N SER A 171 13.86 15.02 5.66
CA SER A 171 14.71 16.20 5.59
C SER A 171 14.59 16.92 4.26
N GLN A 172 14.56 16.20 3.13
CA GLN A 172 14.37 16.77 1.80
C GLN A 172 12.99 17.43 1.63
N ILE A 173 11.91 16.81 2.16
CA ILE A 173 10.55 17.38 2.14
C ILE A 173 10.54 18.71 2.92
N ALA A 174 11.12 18.74 4.11
CA ALA A 174 11.20 19.93 4.95
C ALA A 174 12.05 21.06 4.31
N GLN A 175 13.23 20.75 3.77
CA GLN A 175 14.10 21.71 3.09
C GLN A 175 13.41 22.37 1.88
N LYS A 176 12.63 21.59 1.14
CA LYS A 176 11.88 22.09 -0.01
C LYS A 176 10.54 22.73 0.36
N LYS A 177 10.20 22.77 1.65
CA LYS A 177 8.93 23.30 2.18
C LYS A 177 7.70 22.69 1.49
N LEU A 178 7.76 21.39 1.20
CA LEU A 178 6.64 20.67 0.60
C LEU A 178 5.61 20.35 1.72
N PRO A 179 4.32 20.55 1.47
CA PRO A 179 3.26 20.24 2.45
C PRO A 179 2.93 18.74 2.48
N TRP A 180 3.95 17.89 2.42
CA TRP A 180 3.79 16.45 2.29
C TRP A 180 4.05 15.74 3.62
N ALA A 181 3.08 14.95 4.06
CA ALA A 181 3.33 13.94 5.08
C ALA A 181 4.11 12.76 4.45
N LEU A 182 5.10 12.26 5.16
CA LEU A 182 5.84 11.07 4.74
C LEU A 182 5.21 9.83 5.35
N SER A 183 4.88 8.84 4.54
CA SER A 183 4.36 7.54 5.00
C SER A 183 5.16 6.37 4.45
N SER A 184 5.01 5.24 5.10
CA SER A 184 5.62 3.96 4.69
C SER A 184 4.56 2.88 4.65
N THR A 185 4.69 1.93 3.73
CA THR A 185 3.99 0.65 3.83
C THR A 185 4.60 -0.18 4.94
N ILE A 186 3.77 -0.89 5.68
CA ILE A 186 4.19 -1.78 6.76
C ILE A 186 3.67 -3.18 6.47
N ARG A 187 4.56 -4.15 6.38
CA ARG A 187 4.21 -5.56 6.22
C ARG A 187 3.97 -6.21 7.60
N LEU A 188 3.19 -7.29 7.64
CA LEU A 188 2.86 -7.97 8.89
C LEU A 188 4.11 -8.36 9.70
N HIS A 189 5.14 -8.91 9.05
CA HIS A 189 6.38 -9.30 9.73
C HIS A 189 7.17 -8.11 10.31
N GLN A 190 7.02 -6.91 9.74
CA GLN A 190 7.68 -5.69 10.20
C GLN A 190 7.05 -5.13 11.49
N LEU A 191 5.82 -5.55 11.85
CA LEU A 191 5.17 -5.15 13.13
C LEU A 191 5.95 -5.59 14.38
N SER A 192 6.81 -6.58 14.28
CA SER A 192 7.69 -7.03 15.37
C SER A 192 9.01 -6.25 15.46
N ARG A 193 9.22 -5.28 14.57
CA ARG A 193 10.42 -4.46 14.45
C ARG A 193 10.17 -3.03 14.92
N GLU A 194 11.22 -2.24 15.00
CA GLU A 194 11.09 -0.80 15.18
C GLU A 194 10.30 -0.18 14.02
N ALA A 195 9.57 0.88 14.32
CA ALA A 195 8.83 1.59 13.29
C ALA A 195 9.76 2.53 12.49
N PRO A 196 9.60 2.61 11.17
CA PRO A 196 10.37 3.56 10.38
C PRO A 196 10.04 5.02 10.78
N PRO A 197 11.01 5.94 10.65
CA PRO A 197 10.85 7.34 11.05
C PRO A 197 10.00 8.13 10.03
N VAL A 198 8.71 7.82 9.95
CA VAL A 198 7.70 8.44 9.09
C VAL A 198 6.54 8.99 9.92
N ASP A 199 5.63 9.76 9.31
CA ASP A 199 4.52 10.39 10.03
C ASP A 199 3.39 9.39 10.31
N TYR A 200 3.15 8.43 9.41
CA TYR A 200 2.21 7.33 9.59
C TYR A 200 2.58 6.14 8.70
N GLY A 201 2.04 4.97 9.00
CA GLY A 201 2.18 3.76 8.20
C GLY A 201 0.88 3.33 7.54
N VAL A 202 0.99 2.54 6.48
CA VAL A 202 -0.14 1.79 5.91
C VAL A 202 0.16 0.31 6.05
N LEU A 203 -0.58 -0.37 6.94
CA LEU A 203 -0.46 -1.81 7.14
C LEU A 203 -1.01 -2.54 5.92
N MET A 204 -0.15 -3.26 5.22
CA MET A 204 -0.51 -4.07 4.06
C MET A 204 -0.98 -5.44 4.51
N VAL A 205 -2.30 -5.69 4.42
CA VAL A 205 -2.92 -6.94 4.88
C VAL A 205 -3.24 -7.83 3.67
N TYR A 206 -2.25 -8.04 2.86
CA TYR A 206 -2.30 -8.92 1.70
C TYR A 206 -0.93 -9.54 1.45
N ASN A 207 -0.87 -10.57 0.59
CA ASN A 207 0.28 -11.47 0.46
C ASN A 207 0.67 -12.01 1.86
N THR A 208 -0.34 -12.49 2.59
CA THR A 208 -0.17 -12.92 3.98
C THR A 208 0.49 -14.28 4.09
N GLY A 209 0.34 -15.13 3.06
CA GLY A 209 0.94 -16.46 2.96
C GLY A 209 2.05 -16.55 1.92
N ASP A 210 2.73 -17.68 1.89
CA ASP A 210 3.75 -17.98 0.88
C ASP A 210 3.06 -18.45 -0.42
N PHE A 211 3.08 -17.62 -1.45
CA PHE A 211 2.51 -17.96 -2.75
C PHE A 211 3.27 -19.11 -3.45
N SER A 212 4.53 -19.35 -3.11
CA SER A 212 5.34 -20.42 -3.69
C SER A 212 5.13 -21.78 -3.01
N ASP A 213 4.48 -21.82 -1.84
CA ASP A 213 4.10 -23.06 -1.19
C ASP A 213 2.95 -23.73 -1.97
N PRO A 214 3.17 -24.92 -2.58
CA PRO A 214 2.14 -25.62 -3.35
C PRO A 214 0.96 -26.11 -2.52
N ASP A 215 1.10 -26.20 -1.19
CA ASP A 215 0.07 -26.67 -0.25
C ASP A 215 -0.77 -25.53 0.35
N ALA A 216 -0.35 -24.28 0.18
CA ALA A 216 -1.10 -23.12 0.65
C ALA A 216 -2.48 -23.06 0.02
N GLN A 217 -3.51 -22.70 0.81
CA GLN A 217 -4.89 -22.60 0.32
C GLN A 217 -5.16 -21.26 -0.36
N ASN A 218 -4.63 -20.18 0.19
CA ASN A 218 -4.77 -18.82 -0.32
C ASN A 218 -3.64 -17.97 0.27
N SER A 219 -2.76 -17.47 -0.58
CA SER A 219 -1.64 -16.64 -0.17
C SER A 219 -1.96 -15.15 -0.21
N ILE A 220 -3.10 -14.75 -0.80
CA ILE A 220 -3.49 -13.33 -0.86
C ILE A 220 -3.85 -12.83 0.53
N ILE A 221 -4.80 -13.49 1.20
CA ILE A 221 -5.25 -13.11 2.55
C ILE A 221 -5.77 -14.34 3.28
N SER A 222 -5.30 -14.53 4.51
CA SER A 222 -5.77 -15.57 5.42
C SER A 222 -5.68 -15.07 6.85
N LEU A 223 -6.75 -15.28 7.64
CA LEU A 223 -6.72 -14.94 9.05
C LEU A 223 -5.69 -15.77 9.82
N ASP A 224 -5.47 -17.02 9.43
CA ASP A 224 -4.49 -17.87 10.09
C ASP A 224 -3.06 -17.36 9.90
N ASP A 225 -2.73 -16.83 8.72
CA ASP A 225 -1.44 -16.20 8.46
C ASP A 225 -1.26 -14.86 9.21
N VAL A 226 -2.34 -14.12 9.42
CA VAL A 226 -2.32 -12.81 10.11
C VAL A 226 -2.24 -12.96 11.64
N LYS A 227 -2.90 -13.96 12.21
CA LYS A 227 -3.00 -14.18 13.68
C LYS A 227 -1.68 -14.05 14.44
N PRO A 228 -0.54 -14.64 14.00
CA PRO A 228 0.72 -14.55 14.73
C PRO A 228 1.22 -13.13 14.98
N TYR A 229 0.86 -12.20 14.08
CA TYR A 229 1.33 -10.80 14.08
C TYR A 229 0.43 -9.87 14.89
N LEU A 230 -0.83 -10.25 15.16
CA LEU A 230 -1.82 -9.36 15.80
C LEU A 230 -1.37 -8.80 17.14
N LYS A 231 -0.62 -9.58 17.93
CA LYS A 231 -0.10 -9.15 19.24
C LYS A 231 0.83 -7.95 19.18
N HIS A 232 1.46 -7.72 18.03
CA HIS A 232 2.39 -6.61 17.84
C HIS A 232 1.68 -5.29 17.53
N LEU A 233 0.41 -5.32 17.11
CA LEU A 233 -0.39 -4.12 16.85
C LEU A 233 -0.72 -3.33 18.11
N ASP A 234 -0.87 -3.99 19.25
CA ASP A 234 -1.29 -3.36 20.51
C ASP A 234 -0.37 -2.19 20.91
N ASN A 235 0.93 -2.36 20.69
CA ASN A 235 1.97 -1.41 21.10
C ASN A 235 2.79 -0.86 19.93
N TYR A 236 2.35 -1.05 18.68
CA TYR A 236 3.08 -0.49 17.55
C TYR A 236 3.06 1.05 17.63
N PRO A 237 4.23 1.71 17.64
CA PRO A 237 4.29 3.13 18.01
C PRO A 237 3.79 4.07 16.91
N LEU A 238 3.74 3.59 15.65
CA LEU A 238 3.32 4.38 14.51
C LEU A 238 1.80 4.31 14.34
N HIS A 239 1.17 5.44 13.99
CA HIS A 239 -0.21 5.42 13.51
C HIS A 239 -0.31 4.57 12.25
N LEU A 240 -1.30 3.68 12.18
CA LEU A 240 -1.51 2.78 11.05
C LEU A 240 -2.88 3.00 10.40
N ASP A 241 -2.87 3.30 9.10
CA ASP A 241 -3.98 3.03 8.19
C ASP A 241 -3.90 1.56 7.73
N VAL A 242 -4.96 1.00 7.17
CA VAL A 242 -5.00 -0.43 6.81
C VAL A 242 -5.42 -0.62 5.36
N ALA A 243 -4.62 -1.38 4.59
CA ALA A 243 -4.90 -1.71 3.21
C ALA A 243 -5.33 -3.17 3.05
N TYR A 244 -6.50 -3.39 2.44
CA TYR A 244 -7.09 -4.70 2.18
C TYR A 244 -7.04 -5.02 0.67
N PRO A 245 -6.79 -6.30 0.30
CA PRO A 245 -6.73 -6.71 -1.10
C PRO A 245 -8.12 -6.75 -1.73
N THR A 246 -8.18 -6.43 -3.02
CA THR A 246 -9.37 -6.65 -3.85
C THR A 246 -9.07 -7.46 -5.11
N TYR A 247 -7.82 -7.94 -5.27
CA TYR A 247 -7.38 -8.66 -6.45
C TYR A 247 -7.53 -10.18 -6.33
N SER A 248 -7.32 -10.84 -7.44
CA SER A 248 -7.20 -12.28 -7.57
C SER A 248 -6.07 -12.60 -8.52
N TRP A 249 -5.49 -13.78 -8.39
CA TRP A 249 -4.46 -14.28 -9.29
C TRP A 249 -4.56 -15.78 -9.48
N GLN A 250 -3.80 -16.29 -10.46
CA GLN A 250 -3.66 -17.71 -10.71
C GLN A 250 -2.17 -18.05 -10.68
N LEU A 251 -1.82 -19.06 -9.90
CA LEU A 251 -0.45 -19.51 -9.65
C LEU A 251 -0.25 -20.84 -10.39
N LEU A 252 0.76 -20.90 -11.25
CA LEU A 252 1.13 -22.12 -11.98
C LEU A 252 2.22 -22.86 -11.20
N PHE A 253 2.00 -24.14 -10.96
CA PHE A 253 2.96 -25.07 -10.37
C PHE A 253 3.21 -26.23 -11.33
N SER A 254 4.49 -26.55 -11.55
CA SER A 254 4.95 -27.74 -12.25
C SER A 254 5.80 -28.57 -11.29
N ASP A 255 5.54 -29.86 -11.16
CA ASP A 255 6.22 -30.74 -10.19
C ASP A 255 6.31 -30.12 -8.78
N ARG A 256 5.23 -29.50 -8.32
CA ARG A 256 5.12 -28.78 -7.05
C ARG A 256 6.04 -27.56 -6.91
N GLN A 257 6.68 -27.11 -7.99
CA GLN A 257 7.49 -25.88 -8.00
C GLN A 257 6.67 -24.73 -8.61
N PHE A 258 6.72 -23.56 -7.97
CA PHE A 258 6.11 -22.34 -8.52
C PHE A 258 6.82 -21.95 -9.83
N VAL A 259 6.03 -21.83 -10.91
CA VAL A 259 6.52 -21.45 -12.24
C VAL A 259 6.21 -19.99 -12.55
N GLY A 260 5.09 -19.46 -12.06
CA GLY A 260 4.73 -18.07 -12.28
C GLY A 260 3.25 -17.78 -12.16
N LEU A 261 2.93 -16.48 -12.34
CA LEU A 261 1.56 -15.97 -12.33
C LEU A 261 0.91 -16.12 -13.70
N LEU A 262 -0.37 -16.45 -13.72
CA LEU A 262 -1.24 -16.45 -14.87
C LEU A 262 -2.42 -15.49 -14.60
N ASN A 263 -3.00 -14.94 -15.67
CA ASN A 263 -4.16 -14.08 -15.57
C ASN A 263 -5.26 -14.54 -16.55
N GLY A 264 -6.46 -14.80 -16.04
CA GLY A 264 -7.64 -15.06 -16.86
C GLY A 264 -7.67 -16.41 -17.57
N VAL A 265 -6.92 -17.41 -17.07
CA VAL A 265 -7.08 -18.80 -17.53
C VAL A 265 -8.47 -19.28 -17.15
N ASN A 266 -9.25 -19.76 -18.11
CA ASN A 266 -10.54 -20.35 -17.84
C ASN A 266 -10.38 -21.76 -17.26
N VAL A 267 -10.12 -21.85 -15.98
CA VAL A 267 -9.97 -23.14 -15.26
C VAL A 267 -11.28 -23.93 -15.13
N ALA A 268 -12.42 -23.32 -15.48
CA ALA A 268 -13.71 -24.02 -15.55
C ALA A 268 -13.90 -24.81 -16.84
N ASP A 269 -13.00 -24.66 -17.82
CA ASP A 269 -13.01 -25.49 -19.02
C ASP A 269 -12.61 -26.92 -18.68
N THR A 270 -13.58 -27.79 -18.54
CA THR A 270 -13.41 -29.20 -18.19
C THR A 270 -12.74 -30.05 -19.30
N THR A 271 -12.58 -29.50 -20.49
CA THR A 271 -11.80 -30.17 -21.57
C THR A 271 -10.30 -30.00 -21.34
N CYS A 272 -9.89 -28.91 -20.67
CA CYS A 272 -8.50 -28.56 -20.42
C CYS A 272 -8.09 -28.80 -18.98
N PHE A 273 -9.03 -28.72 -18.01
CA PHE A 273 -8.72 -28.77 -16.59
C PHE A 273 -9.64 -29.71 -15.81
N ALA A 274 -9.12 -30.36 -14.78
CA ALA A 274 -9.86 -31.12 -13.79
C ALA A 274 -9.61 -30.53 -12.40
N THR A 275 -10.66 -30.41 -11.58
CA THR A 275 -10.53 -30.02 -10.17
C THR A 275 -9.65 -31.01 -9.43
N SER A 276 -8.63 -30.52 -8.72
CA SER A 276 -7.67 -31.34 -7.96
C SER A 276 -7.63 -30.99 -6.46
N GLY A 277 -8.37 -29.95 -6.05
CA GLY A 277 -8.49 -29.52 -4.65
C GLY A 277 -9.33 -28.25 -4.55
N LYS A 278 -9.39 -27.65 -3.39
CA LYS A 278 -10.04 -26.35 -3.20
C LYS A 278 -9.23 -25.32 -3.98
N ASN A 279 -9.86 -24.66 -4.95
CA ASN A 279 -9.24 -23.65 -5.82
C ASN A 279 -8.03 -24.14 -6.65
N SER A 280 -7.85 -25.45 -6.78
CA SER A 280 -6.72 -26.06 -7.52
C SER A 280 -7.26 -26.89 -8.70
N TYR A 281 -6.62 -26.72 -9.83
CA TYR A 281 -7.01 -27.30 -11.11
C TYR A 281 -5.80 -27.92 -11.79
N ARG A 282 -5.94 -29.19 -12.21
CA ARG A 282 -4.89 -29.93 -12.88
C ARG A 282 -5.12 -29.86 -14.40
N ALA A 283 -4.07 -29.49 -15.13
CA ALA A 283 -4.09 -29.49 -16.59
C ALA A 283 -4.21 -30.92 -17.16
N LEU A 284 -5.13 -31.12 -18.11
CA LEU A 284 -5.40 -32.40 -18.75
C LEU A 284 -4.56 -32.62 -20.02
N CYS A 285 -4.04 -31.56 -20.60
CA CYS A 285 -3.21 -31.61 -21.81
C CYS A 285 -2.18 -30.46 -21.79
N ASN A 286 -1.20 -30.58 -22.68
CA ASN A 286 -0.21 -29.50 -22.89
C ASN A 286 -0.88 -28.34 -23.64
N MET A 287 -0.62 -27.10 -23.19
CA MET A 287 -1.14 -25.90 -23.84
C MET A 287 -0.20 -24.70 -23.65
N CYS A 288 -0.33 -23.70 -24.52
CA CYS A 288 0.32 -22.40 -24.33
C CYS A 288 -0.74 -21.36 -23.96
N TYR A 289 -0.46 -20.56 -22.92
CA TYR A 289 -1.30 -19.46 -22.49
C TYR A 289 -0.44 -18.24 -22.12
N GLN A 290 -0.70 -17.08 -22.75
CA GLN A 290 0.05 -15.83 -22.52
C GLN A 290 1.59 -16.02 -22.52
N ASN A 291 2.12 -16.70 -23.51
CA ASN A 291 3.56 -17.03 -23.65
C ASN A 291 4.14 -17.93 -22.53
N LYS A 292 3.29 -18.55 -21.72
CA LYS A 292 3.68 -19.58 -20.77
C LYS A 292 3.22 -20.94 -21.27
N PHE A 293 4.09 -21.93 -21.15
CA PHE A 293 3.76 -23.31 -21.42
C PHE A 293 3.20 -23.96 -20.15
N ILE A 294 2.04 -24.57 -20.26
CA ILE A 294 1.37 -25.34 -19.22
C ILE A 294 1.42 -26.80 -19.66
N SER A 295 2.12 -27.63 -18.91
CA SER A 295 2.23 -29.05 -19.19
C SER A 295 1.01 -29.80 -18.65
N LYS A 296 0.74 -30.96 -19.25
CA LYS A 296 -0.21 -31.90 -18.65
C LYS A 296 0.26 -32.25 -17.23
N ASP A 297 -0.70 -32.32 -16.31
CA ASP A 297 -0.56 -32.56 -14.87
C ASP A 297 0.00 -31.37 -14.05
N ASP A 298 0.37 -30.24 -14.68
CA ASP A 298 0.61 -28.99 -13.96
C ASP A 298 -0.64 -28.56 -13.19
N ILE A 299 -0.42 -27.86 -12.07
CA ILE A 299 -1.49 -27.36 -11.20
C ILE A 299 -1.61 -25.85 -11.33
N ILE A 300 -2.83 -25.38 -11.56
CA ILE A 300 -3.18 -23.96 -11.44
C ILE A 300 -3.96 -23.79 -10.14
N ARG A 301 -3.46 -22.96 -9.22
CA ARG A 301 -4.19 -22.54 -8.03
C ARG A 301 -4.77 -21.15 -8.27
N ALA A 302 -6.11 -21.03 -8.23
CA ALA A 302 -6.82 -19.78 -8.40
C ALA A 302 -7.16 -19.18 -7.02
N GLU A 303 -6.54 -18.08 -6.66
CA GLU A 303 -6.71 -17.42 -5.36
C GLU A 303 -7.48 -16.12 -5.50
N ASN A 304 -8.29 -15.84 -4.49
CA ASN A 304 -9.14 -14.65 -4.42
C ASN A 304 -9.04 -13.98 -3.04
N SER A 305 -9.29 -12.68 -3.03
CA SER A 305 -9.60 -11.93 -1.83
C SER A 305 -11.11 -12.05 -1.53
N ASP A 306 -11.51 -13.11 -0.83
CA ASP A 306 -12.93 -13.34 -0.52
C ASP A 306 -13.40 -12.37 0.57
N PHE A 307 -14.60 -11.80 0.40
CA PHE A 307 -15.18 -10.83 1.34
C PHE A 307 -15.22 -11.33 2.78
N SER A 308 -15.61 -12.59 2.99
CA SER A 308 -15.67 -13.20 4.32
C SER A 308 -14.31 -13.26 5.01
N GLU A 309 -13.25 -13.55 4.24
CA GLU A 309 -11.88 -13.61 4.76
C GLU A 309 -11.34 -12.20 5.05
N ILE A 310 -11.59 -11.23 4.14
CA ILE A 310 -11.26 -9.82 4.39
C ILE A 310 -11.91 -9.36 5.70
N MET A 311 -13.20 -9.64 5.92
CA MET A 311 -13.92 -9.22 7.12
C MET A 311 -13.43 -9.93 8.39
N ALA A 312 -13.06 -11.20 8.30
CA ALA A 312 -12.48 -11.93 9.42
C ALA A 312 -11.16 -11.30 9.87
N VAL A 313 -10.27 -11.01 8.92
CA VAL A 313 -8.98 -10.34 9.15
C VAL A 313 -9.19 -8.91 9.66
N LYS A 314 -10.06 -8.13 8.99
CA LYS A 314 -10.39 -6.77 9.38
C LYS A 314 -10.87 -6.69 10.84
N ASN A 315 -11.83 -7.51 11.21
CA ASN A 315 -12.35 -7.58 12.58
C ASN A 315 -11.26 -7.94 13.61
N ALA A 316 -10.31 -8.78 13.23
CA ALA A 316 -9.20 -9.14 14.11
C ALA A 316 -8.21 -7.99 14.32
N ILE A 317 -7.88 -7.25 13.25
CA ILE A 317 -6.98 -6.09 13.27
C ILE A 317 -7.62 -4.93 14.05
N GLU A 318 -8.87 -4.56 13.74
CA GLU A 318 -9.53 -3.41 14.37
C GLU A 318 -9.72 -3.57 15.87
N ARG A 319 -9.92 -4.79 16.36
CA ARG A 319 -9.91 -5.10 17.81
C ARG A 319 -8.58 -4.76 18.47
N ARG A 320 -7.46 -4.88 17.75
CA ARG A 320 -6.10 -4.61 18.24
C ARG A 320 -5.72 -3.13 18.09
N LEU A 321 -6.26 -2.43 17.11
CA LEU A 321 -6.04 -1.00 16.94
C LEU A 321 -6.77 -0.15 18.02
N HIS A 322 -7.54 -0.78 18.92
CA HIS A 322 -8.17 -0.16 20.09
C HIS A 322 -8.93 1.12 19.76
N LYS A 323 -9.74 1.11 18.69
CA LYS A 323 -10.56 2.26 18.25
C LYS A 323 -9.75 3.51 17.83
N ARG A 324 -8.46 3.37 17.56
CA ARG A 324 -7.71 4.45 16.92
C ARG A 324 -8.36 4.74 15.58
N ALA A 325 -8.69 6.01 15.34
CA ALA A 325 -9.19 6.40 14.02
C ALA A 325 -8.14 6.07 12.96
N HIS A 326 -8.51 5.34 11.94
CA HIS A 326 -7.64 4.95 10.84
C HIS A 326 -8.41 4.93 9.54
N ASN A 327 -7.70 5.07 8.42
CA ASN A 327 -8.26 4.97 7.09
C ASN A 327 -8.24 3.52 6.63
N ASN A 328 -9.33 3.08 5.98
CA ASN A 328 -9.36 1.83 5.28
C ASN A 328 -9.09 2.08 3.79
N ILE A 329 -8.21 1.30 3.21
CA ILE A 329 -7.70 1.49 1.86
C ILE A 329 -7.90 0.20 1.08
N LEU A 330 -8.33 0.27 -0.17
CA LEU A 330 -8.41 -0.90 -1.04
C LEU A 330 -7.18 -0.98 -1.96
N TYR A 331 -6.60 -2.15 -2.07
CA TYR A 331 -5.55 -2.46 -3.02
C TYR A 331 -6.07 -3.44 -4.07
N HIS A 332 -6.42 -3.01 -5.31
CA HIS A 332 -6.29 -1.66 -5.84
C HIS A 332 -7.52 -1.33 -6.71
N LEU A 333 -7.59 -0.10 -7.26
CA LEU A 333 -8.66 0.33 -8.17
C LEU A 333 -8.54 -0.42 -9.50
N ASP A 334 -9.34 -1.45 -9.63
CA ASP A 334 -9.45 -2.28 -10.83
C ASP A 334 -10.86 -2.83 -10.93
N GLN A 335 -11.60 -2.42 -11.96
CA GLN A 335 -13.02 -2.74 -12.08
C GLN A 335 -13.27 -4.24 -12.25
N GLN A 336 -12.39 -4.97 -12.92
CA GLN A 336 -12.52 -6.41 -13.06
C GLN A 336 -12.50 -7.11 -11.69
N ASN A 337 -11.60 -6.69 -10.82
CA ASN A 337 -11.48 -7.21 -9.46
C ASN A 337 -12.57 -6.71 -8.52
N LEU A 338 -12.93 -5.42 -8.61
CA LEU A 338 -13.96 -4.81 -7.76
C LEU A 338 -15.37 -5.32 -8.07
N SER A 339 -15.65 -5.70 -9.32
CA SER A 339 -16.99 -6.18 -9.76
C SER A 339 -17.44 -7.48 -9.08
N LYS A 340 -16.54 -8.20 -8.41
CA LYS A 340 -16.89 -9.41 -7.65
C LYS A 340 -17.55 -9.12 -6.30
N TYR A 341 -17.48 -7.87 -5.83
CA TYR A 341 -18.10 -7.44 -4.58
C TYR A 341 -19.39 -6.67 -4.84
N THR A 342 -20.36 -6.84 -3.96
CA THR A 342 -21.49 -5.93 -3.90
C THR A 342 -21.07 -4.59 -3.30
N ALA A 343 -21.85 -3.54 -3.57
CA ALA A 343 -21.56 -2.23 -3.00
C ALA A 343 -21.61 -2.25 -1.46
N ASP A 344 -22.53 -2.99 -0.85
CA ASP A 344 -22.64 -3.13 0.60
C ASP A 344 -21.42 -3.85 1.21
N GLU A 345 -20.79 -4.77 0.49
CA GLU A 345 -19.57 -5.43 0.91
C GLU A 345 -18.39 -4.44 0.90
N ILE A 346 -18.27 -3.64 -0.16
CA ILE A 346 -17.25 -2.56 -0.22
C ILE A 346 -17.45 -1.56 0.92
N ASP A 347 -18.69 -1.11 1.16
CA ASP A 347 -19.01 -0.18 2.26
C ASP A 347 -18.62 -0.79 3.63
N LYS A 348 -18.82 -2.10 3.83
CA LYS A 348 -18.38 -2.80 5.04
C LYS A 348 -16.87 -2.89 5.17
N ILE A 349 -16.14 -3.08 4.07
CA ILE A 349 -14.67 -3.07 4.10
C ILE A 349 -14.17 -1.67 4.48
N TYR A 350 -14.78 -0.61 3.97
CA TYR A 350 -14.41 0.76 4.30
C TYR A 350 -14.84 1.19 5.71
N SER A 351 -15.98 0.71 6.22
CA SER A 351 -16.48 1.12 7.53
C SER A 351 -15.56 0.66 8.66
N THR A 352 -15.26 1.54 9.61
CA THR A 352 -14.64 1.12 10.89
C THR A 352 -15.67 0.37 11.74
N VAL A 353 -15.24 -0.73 12.37
CA VAL A 353 -16.12 -1.51 13.25
C VAL A 353 -16.47 -0.65 14.47
N LYS A 354 -17.73 -0.22 14.55
CA LYS A 354 -18.25 0.43 15.77
C LYS A 354 -18.27 -0.62 16.87
N SER A 355 -17.47 -0.43 17.92
CA SER A 355 -17.58 -1.28 19.11
C SER A 355 -18.92 -0.98 19.77
N HIS A 356 -19.71 -2.00 19.89
CA HIS A 356 -20.89 -2.05 20.75
C HIS A 356 -20.48 -2.15 22.21
#